data_c3d7a401e96dd97041ed856f2c08c5ce
#
_entry.id   c3d7a401e96dd97041ed856f2c08c5ce
#
_cell.length_a   1.000
_cell.length_b   1.000
_cell.length_c   1.000
_cell.angle_alpha   90.00
_cell.angle_beta   90.00
_cell.angle_gamma   90.00
#
_symmetry.space_group_name_H-M   'P 1'
#
loop_
_entity.id
_entity.type
_entity.pdbx_description
1 polymer ?
#
loop_
_entity_poly.entity_id
_entity_poly.type
_entity_poly.pdbx_seq_one_letter_code
_entity_poly.pdbx_strand_id
1 'polypeptide(L)'
;MSSLFALSNTHPHRDYPNQSVYVIEHHLPEAFTVGFFNPKVYITSGLEALDEKTVQIVVQHELAHLKARDPLFKTLFSLFSWCFPSPTRAALQQSYTALTEQIADVGATQYFDGLDVAQALINVARFQRQQRITNDNIFTSHFSNEQITQRIQTLLTPIPTTPKPLLIVTLFSFMAIALFTLSTVDSVHHLIETFFIH
;
A
#
# COMPACT_ATOMS: atom_id res chain seq x y z
N MET A 1 -13.36 -17.70 -3.16
CA MET A 1 -13.71 -17.92 -4.59
C MET A 1 -14.77 -16.94 -5.13
N SER A 2 -15.31 -16.05 -4.33
CA SER A 2 -16.37 -15.08 -4.75
C SER A 2 -15.86 -13.82 -5.49
N SER A 3 -14.59 -13.47 -5.37
CA SER A 3 -14.04 -12.21 -5.91
C SER A 3 -13.74 -12.23 -7.42
N LEU A 4 -13.58 -13.41 -8.04
CA LEU A 4 -13.32 -13.53 -9.48
C LEU A 4 -14.58 -13.35 -10.34
N PHE A 5 -15.77 -13.63 -9.80
CA PHE A 5 -17.04 -13.46 -10.51
C PHE A 5 -17.52 -12.01 -10.60
N ALA A 6 -17.07 -11.14 -9.69
CA ALA A 6 -17.45 -9.73 -9.68
C ALA A 6 -16.81 -8.91 -10.81
N LEU A 7 -15.71 -9.38 -11.40
CA LEU A 7 -15.00 -8.68 -12.48
C LEU A 7 -15.72 -8.75 -13.85
N SER A 8 -16.75 -9.55 -13.99
CA SER A 8 -17.50 -9.68 -15.26
C SER A 8 -18.46 -8.52 -15.54
N ASN A 9 -18.89 -7.76 -14.50
CA ASN A 9 -19.81 -6.63 -14.61
C ASN A 9 -19.11 -5.32 -14.21
N THR A 10 -17.98 -5.02 -14.82
CA THR A 10 -17.25 -3.77 -14.56
C THR A 10 -17.53 -2.76 -15.66
N HIS A 11 -17.83 -1.53 -15.27
CA HIS A 11 -17.95 -0.40 -16.21
C HIS A 11 -17.03 0.75 -15.75
N PRO A 12 -16.53 1.59 -16.70
CA PRO A 12 -15.70 2.74 -16.35
C PRO A 12 -16.52 3.74 -15.53
N HIS A 13 -15.87 4.33 -14.52
CA HIS A 13 -16.50 5.36 -13.69
C HIS A 13 -16.73 6.63 -14.51
N ARG A 14 -17.91 7.26 -14.36
CA ARG A 14 -18.33 8.41 -15.18
C ARG A 14 -17.44 9.63 -15.02
N ASP A 15 -17.02 9.93 -13.79
CA ASP A 15 -16.25 11.13 -13.45
C ASP A 15 -14.74 10.99 -13.71
N TYR A 16 -14.28 9.76 -14.00
CA TYR A 16 -12.88 9.45 -14.28
C TYR A 16 -12.68 8.70 -15.60
N PRO A 17 -13.23 9.18 -16.73
CA PRO A 17 -13.24 8.44 -18.00
C PRO A 17 -11.84 8.21 -18.58
N ASN A 18 -10.89 9.09 -18.26
CA ASN A 18 -9.50 9.03 -18.71
C ASN A 18 -8.56 8.36 -17.70
N GLN A 19 -9.07 7.98 -16.53
CA GLN A 19 -8.32 7.28 -15.50
C GLN A 19 -8.80 5.85 -15.46
N SER A 20 -7.89 4.91 -15.11
CA SER A 20 -8.21 3.48 -15.05
C SER A 20 -9.06 3.13 -13.82
N VAL A 21 -10.21 3.81 -13.64
CA VAL A 21 -11.16 3.63 -12.53
C VAL A 21 -12.40 2.91 -13.02
N TYR A 22 -12.75 1.81 -12.37
CA TYR A 22 -13.86 0.95 -12.73
C TYR A 22 -14.78 0.73 -11.54
N VAL A 23 -16.08 0.59 -11.79
CA VAL A 23 -17.09 0.28 -10.78
C VAL A 23 -17.43 -1.21 -10.84
N ILE A 24 -17.57 -1.82 -9.67
CA ILE A 24 -18.02 -3.20 -9.48
C ILE A 24 -19.28 -3.19 -8.64
N GLU A 25 -20.29 -3.96 -9.03
CA GLU A 25 -21.49 -4.11 -8.22
C GLU A 25 -21.21 -4.95 -6.96
N HIS A 26 -21.07 -4.26 -5.83
CA HIS A 26 -20.92 -4.88 -4.52
C HIS A 26 -21.38 -3.92 -3.43
N HIS A 27 -22.14 -4.42 -2.46
CA HIS A 27 -22.79 -3.59 -1.43
C HIS A 27 -21.85 -3.06 -0.34
N LEU A 28 -20.69 -3.73 -0.11
CA LEU A 28 -19.69 -3.22 0.84
C LEU A 28 -18.89 -2.08 0.22
N PRO A 29 -18.62 -0.99 0.97
CA PRO A 29 -17.80 0.12 0.47
C PRO A 29 -16.33 -0.30 0.47
N GLU A 30 -15.84 -0.66 -0.69
CA GLU A 30 -14.46 -1.07 -0.90
C GLU A 30 -13.88 -0.36 -2.13
N ALA A 31 -12.59 -0.07 -2.07
CA ALA A 31 -11.79 0.37 -3.19
C ALA A 31 -10.46 -0.39 -3.14
N PHE A 32 -9.91 -0.70 -4.30
CA PHE A 32 -8.63 -1.39 -4.37
C PHE A 32 -7.98 -1.22 -5.74
N THR A 33 -6.65 -1.25 -5.75
CA THR A 33 -5.84 -1.20 -6.97
C THR A 33 -5.30 -2.59 -7.30
N VAL A 34 -5.51 -3.06 -8.54
CA VAL A 34 -5.09 -4.38 -9.03
C VAL A 34 -4.31 -4.26 -10.32
N GLY A 35 -3.29 -5.11 -10.47
CA GLY A 35 -2.47 -5.24 -11.68
C GLY A 35 -1.01 -4.84 -11.42
N PHE A 36 -0.07 -5.51 -12.08
CA PHE A 36 1.36 -5.26 -11.92
C PHE A 36 1.91 -4.26 -12.94
N PHE A 37 1.64 -4.51 -14.22
CA PHE A 37 2.18 -3.69 -15.31
C PHE A 37 1.21 -2.60 -15.78
N ASN A 38 -0.09 -2.88 -15.71
CA ASN A 38 -1.16 -1.95 -16.04
C ASN A 38 -2.18 -1.95 -14.90
N PRO A 39 -1.84 -1.33 -13.73
CA PRO A 39 -2.74 -1.31 -12.59
C PRO A 39 -4.02 -0.54 -12.90
N LYS A 40 -5.12 -0.98 -12.31
CA LYS A 40 -6.44 -0.37 -12.41
C LYS A 40 -7.03 -0.22 -11.03
N VAL A 41 -7.77 0.85 -10.82
CA VAL A 41 -8.54 1.10 -9.61
C VAL A 41 -9.94 0.55 -9.78
N TYR A 42 -10.41 -0.16 -8.78
CA TYR A 42 -11.77 -0.66 -8.70
C TYR A 42 -12.43 -0.10 -7.45
N ILE A 43 -13.62 0.42 -7.61
CA ILE A 43 -14.48 0.86 -6.51
C ILE A 43 -15.80 0.08 -6.57
N THR A 44 -16.46 -0.04 -5.45
CA THR A 44 -17.74 -0.74 -5.38
C THR A 44 -18.92 0.23 -5.41
N SER A 45 -20.08 -0.23 -5.88
CA SER A 45 -21.33 0.52 -5.80
C SER A 45 -21.71 0.89 -4.35
N GLY A 46 -21.30 0.08 -3.37
CA GLY A 46 -21.43 0.40 -1.95
C GLY A 46 -20.59 1.60 -1.51
N LEU A 47 -19.44 1.84 -2.15
CA LEU A 47 -18.65 3.04 -1.93
C LEU A 47 -19.32 4.27 -2.55
N GLU A 48 -19.86 4.15 -3.76
CA GLU A 48 -20.61 5.22 -4.43
C GLU A 48 -21.87 5.67 -3.66
N ALA A 49 -22.37 4.84 -2.74
CA ALA A 49 -23.48 5.20 -1.85
C ALA A 49 -23.09 6.15 -0.71
N LEU A 50 -21.79 6.39 -0.49
CA LEU A 50 -21.29 7.40 0.44
C LEU A 50 -21.41 8.80 -0.17
N ASP A 51 -21.08 9.82 0.62
CA ASP A 51 -21.05 11.19 0.12
C ASP A 51 -19.96 11.35 -0.97
N GLU A 52 -20.24 12.20 -1.96
CA GLU A 52 -19.39 12.40 -3.12
C GLU A 52 -17.96 12.78 -2.75
N LYS A 53 -17.76 13.61 -1.72
CA LYS A 53 -16.43 14.03 -1.26
C LYS A 53 -15.63 12.85 -0.71
N THR A 54 -16.26 11.98 0.08
CA THR A 54 -15.62 10.75 0.57
C THR A 54 -15.22 9.85 -0.59
N VAL A 55 -16.08 9.65 -1.59
CA VAL A 55 -15.77 8.84 -2.78
C VAL A 55 -14.57 9.42 -3.53
N GLN A 56 -14.56 10.73 -3.78
CA GLN A 56 -13.45 11.40 -4.48
C GLN A 56 -12.12 11.25 -3.73
N ILE A 57 -12.12 11.39 -2.40
CA ILE A 57 -10.92 11.22 -1.56
C ILE A 57 -10.41 9.79 -1.66
N VAL A 58 -11.28 8.78 -1.55
CA VAL A 58 -10.90 7.37 -1.65
C VAL A 58 -10.35 7.06 -3.05
N VAL A 59 -10.95 7.59 -4.11
CA VAL A 59 -10.43 7.41 -5.47
C VAL A 59 -9.04 8.03 -5.61
N GLN A 60 -8.78 9.23 -5.06
CA GLN A 60 -7.44 9.84 -5.10
C GLN A 60 -6.41 9.04 -4.31
N HIS A 61 -6.80 8.46 -3.18
CA HIS A 61 -5.96 7.55 -2.41
C HIS A 61 -5.58 6.31 -3.24
N GLU A 62 -6.54 5.65 -3.91
CA GLU A 62 -6.27 4.51 -4.79
C GLU A 62 -5.42 4.89 -6.02
N LEU A 63 -5.65 6.08 -6.58
CA LEU A 63 -4.82 6.59 -7.66
C LEU A 63 -3.36 6.84 -7.22
N ALA A 64 -3.13 7.16 -5.94
CA ALA A 64 -1.77 7.25 -5.41
C ALA A 64 -1.10 5.86 -5.38
N HIS A 65 -1.78 4.80 -4.94
CA HIS A 65 -1.31 3.41 -5.04
C HIS A 65 -1.02 3.00 -6.49
N LEU A 66 -1.89 3.39 -7.42
CA LEU A 66 -1.70 3.14 -8.85
C LEU A 66 -0.42 3.82 -9.38
N LYS A 67 -0.21 5.10 -9.08
CA LYS A 67 1.00 5.87 -9.46
C LYS A 67 2.27 5.25 -8.88
N ALA A 68 2.23 4.83 -7.62
CA ALA A 68 3.34 4.18 -6.93
C ALA A 68 3.60 2.74 -7.41
N ARG A 69 2.71 2.14 -8.20
CA ARG A 69 2.72 0.71 -8.58
C ARG A 69 2.78 -0.22 -7.37
N ASP A 70 2.08 0.14 -6.32
CA ASP A 70 2.11 -0.58 -5.05
C ASP A 70 1.81 -2.09 -5.15
N PRO A 71 0.88 -2.58 -5.99
CA PRO A 71 0.66 -4.02 -6.13
C PRO A 71 1.93 -4.79 -6.54
N LEU A 72 2.73 -4.20 -7.45
CA LEU A 72 4.01 -4.78 -7.87
C LEU A 72 5.03 -4.77 -6.74
N PHE A 73 5.23 -3.61 -6.12
CA PHE A 73 6.23 -3.46 -5.05
C PHE A 73 5.85 -4.23 -3.78
N LYS A 74 4.57 -4.30 -3.40
CA LYS A 74 4.08 -5.15 -2.30
C LYS A 74 4.39 -6.63 -2.55
N THR A 75 4.23 -7.09 -3.79
CA THR A 75 4.57 -8.47 -4.17
C THR A 75 6.07 -8.74 -4.11
N LEU A 76 6.89 -7.86 -4.70
CA LEU A 76 8.35 -7.97 -4.66
C LEU A 76 8.87 -7.93 -3.22
N PHE A 77 8.35 -7.02 -2.40
CA PHE A 77 8.72 -6.93 -0.99
C PHE A 77 8.29 -8.18 -0.21
N SER A 78 7.12 -8.72 -0.51
CA SER A 78 6.66 -9.98 0.08
C SER A 78 7.61 -11.13 -0.24
N LEU A 79 8.04 -11.28 -1.51
CA LEU A 79 9.03 -12.29 -1.92
C LEU A 79 10.36 -12.09 -1.20
N PHE A 80 10.87 -10.85 -1.16
CA PHE A 80 12.10 -10.54 -0.43
C PHE A 80 11.99 -10.88 1.06
N SER A 81 10.84 -10.61 1.66
CA SER A 81 10.61 -10.87 3.10
C SER A 81 10.67 -12.36 3.47
N TRP A 82 10.55 -13.27 2.50
CA TRP A 82 10.68 -14.72 2.71
C TRP A 82 12.08 -15.15 3.18
N CYS A 83 13.09 -14.33 2.91
CA CYS A 83 14.46 -14.56 3.41
C CYS A 83 14.58 -14.41 4.94
N PHE A 84 13.56 -13.87 5.60
CA PHE A 84 13.58 -13.62 7.04
C PHE A 84 12.72 -14.63 7.83
N PRO A 85 13.06 -14.91 9.12
CA PRO A 85 12.21 -15.71 9.99
C PRO A 85 10.80 -15.15 10.13
N SER A 86 9.82 -16.04 10.38
CA SER A 86 8.39 -15.69 10.36
C SER A 86 8.01 -14.44 11.16
N PRO A 87 8.46 -14.22 12.43
CA PRO A 87 8.09 -13.02 13.18
C PRO A 87 8.64 -11.73 12.55
N THR A 88 9.90 -11.75 12.10
CA THR A 88 10.53 -10.61 11.43
C THR A 88 9.86 -10.31 10.10
N ARG A 89 9.54 -11.36 9.33
CA ARG A 89 8.81 -11.23 8.05
C ARG A 89 7.47 -10.55 8.25
N ALA A 90 6.67 -10.99 9.23
CA ALA A 90 5.37 -10.40 9.52
C ALA A 90 5.48 -8.92 9.90
N ALA A 91 6.45 -8.57 10.78
CA ALA A 91 6.70 -7.20 11.18
C ALA A 91 7.13 -6.31 10.00
N LEU A 92 8.01 -6.81 9.12
CA LEU A 92 8.44 -6.11 7.91
C LEU A 92 7.27 -5.85 6.95
N GLN A 93 6.44 -6.86 6.69
CA GLN A 93 5.28 -6.73 5.81
C GLN A 93 4.24 -5.74 6.36
N GLN A 94 3.99 -5.79 7.68
CA GLN A 94 3.10 -4.85 8.34
C GLN A 94 3.63 -3.41 8.28
N SER A 95 4.91 -3.20 8.56
CA SER A 95 5.54 -1.88 8.48
C SER A 95 5.54 -1.32 7.06
N TYR A 96 5.83 -2.17 6.06
CA TYR A 96 5.78 -1.77 4.65
C TYR A 96 4.36 -1.38 4.22
N THR A 97 3.35 -2.17 4.58
CA THR A 97 1.95 -1.86 4.30
C THR A 97 1.55 -0.53 4.96
N ALA A 98 1.87 -0.34 6.24
CA ALA A 98 1.56 0.91 6.93
C ALA A 98 2.20 2.14 6.25
N LEU A 99 3.44 2.00 5.79
CA LEU A 99 4.15 3.07 5.06
C LEU A 99 3.48 3.38 3.71
N THR A 100 3.11 2.38 2.93
CA THR A 100 2.43 2.58 1.64
C THR A 100 1.06 3.25 1.82
N GLU A 101 0.31 2.89 2.87
CA GLU A 101 -0.95 3.56 3.20
C GLU A 101 -0.73 5.05 3.56
N GLN A 102 0.29 5.36 4.38
CA GLN A 102 0.63 6.75 4.71
C GLN A 102 1.02 7.57 3.47
N ILE A 103 1.78 6.98 2.55
CA ILE A 103 2.15 7.64 1.28
C ILE A 103 0.91 7.91 0.42
N ALA A 104 -0.02 6.97 0.36
CA ALA A 104 -1.26 7.14 -0.39
C ALA A 104 -2.16 8.22 0.24
N ASP A 105 -2.25 8.27 1.57
CA ASP A 105 -2.95 9.33 2.29
C ASP A 105 -2.36 10.72 1.98
N VAL A 106 -1.04 10.85 2.02
CA VAL A 106 -0.34 12.08 1.61
C VAL A 106 -0.58 12.39 0.12
N GLY A 107 -0.69 11.38 -0.73
CA GLY A 107 -1.10 11.56 -2.12
C GLY A 107 -2.47 12.20 -2.26
N ALA A 108 -3.43 11.79 -1.44
CA ALA A 108 -4.77 12.37 -1.41
C ALA A 108 -4.76 13.82 -0.87
N THR A 109 -3.87 14.16 0.07
CA THR A 109 -3.76 15.54 0.59
C THR A 109 -3.25 16.55 -0.43
N GLN A 110 -2.78 16.13 -1.59
CA GLN A 110 -2.47 17.04 -2.69
C GLN A 110 -3.73 17.69 -3.31
N TYR A 111 -4.90 17.08 -3.11
CA TYR A 111 -6.17 17.49 -3.69
C TYR A 111 -7.19 17.92 -2.64
N PHE A 112 -7.06 17.43 -1.41
CA PHE A 112 -7.99 17.65 -0.30
C PHE A 112 -7.24 18.03 0.98
N ASP A 113 -7.92 18.72 1.90
CA ASP A 113 -7.32 18.99 3.21
C ASP A 113 -7.11 17.68 4.00
N GLY A 114 -6.05 17.63 4.83
CA GLY A 114 -5.75 16.48 5.68
C GLY A 114 -6.89 16.09 6.62
N LEU A 115 -7.66 17.09 7.11
CA LEU A 115 -8.87 16.85 7.89
C LEU A 115 -9.97 16.14 7.10
N ASP A 116 -10.15 16.50 5.84
CA ASP A 116 -11.12 15.87 4.95
C ASP A 116 -10.73 14.41 4.66
N VAL A 117 -9.45 14.16 4.41
CA VAL A 117 -8.92 12.80 4.21
C VAL A 117 -9.12 11.96 5.47
N ALA A 118 -8.81 12.50 6.67
CA ALA A 118 -9.05 11.81 7.94
C ALA A 118 -10.54 11.51 8.16
N GLN A 119 -11.42 12.46 7.82
CA GLN A 119 -12.87 12.27 7.93
C GLN A 119 -13.37 11.18 6.97
N ALA A 120 -12.88 11.14 5.73
CA ALA A 120 -13.22 10.10 4.77
C ALA A 120 -12.81 8.72 5.26
N LEU A 121 -11.60 8.56 5.83
CA LEU A 121 -11.16 7.31 6.45
C LEU A 121 -12.11 6.85 7.57
N ILE A 122 -12.55 7.77 8.42
CA ILE A 122 -13.50 7.47 9.49
C ILE A 122 -14.85 7.05 8.91
N ASN A 123 -15.36 7.74 7.89
CA ASN A 123 -16.63 7.44 7.26
C ASN A 123 -16.64 6.03 6.67
N VAL A 124 -15.63 5.69 5.88
CA VAL A 124 -15.48 4.35 5.28
C VAL A 124 -15.37 3.28 6.38
N ALA A 125 -14.54 3.51 7.40
CA ALA A 125 -14.36 2.56 8.50
C ALA A 125 -15.65 2.32 9.30
N ARG A 126 -16.43 3.39 9.58
CA ARG A 126 -17.72 3.29 10.24
C ARG A 126 -18.72 2.49 9.43
N PHE A 127 -18.80 2.77 8.13
CA PHE A 127 -19.73 2.08 7.26
C PHE A 127 -19.36 0.60 7.11
N GLN A 128 -18.09 0.28 6.90
CA GLN A 128 -17.60 -1.10 6.88
C GLN A 128 -17.88 -1.84 8.19
N ARG A 129 -17.70 -1.18 9.34
CA ARG A 129 -17.99 -1.76 10.66
C ARG A 129 -19.47 -2.05 10.80
N GLN A 130 -20.34 -1.14 10.40
CA GLN A 130 -21.79 -1.29 10.48
C GLN A 130 -22.28 -2.47 9.64
N GLN A 131 -21.73 -2.66 8.47
CA GLN A 131 -22.03 -3.79 7.59
C GLN A 131 -21.49 -5.13 8.12
N ARG A 132 -20.34 -5.14 8.81
CA ARG A 132 -19.73 -6.35 9.38
C ARG A 132 -20.41 -6.84 10.65
N ILE A 133 -21.03 -5.97 11.44
CA ILE A 133 -21.78 -6.35 12.64
C ILE A 133 -22.96 -7.27 12.29
N THR A 134 -23.47 -7.20 11.06
CA THR A 134 -24.49 -8.12 10.54
C THR A 134 -23.94 -9.50 10.16
N ASN A 135 -22.60 -9.69 10.09
CA ASN A 135 -21.92 -10.91 9.60
C ASN A 135 -20.88 -11.47 10.57
N ASP A 136 -21.19 -11.64 11.85
CA ASP A 136 -20.47 -12.47 12.87
C ASP A 136 -18.95 -12.69 12.76
N ASN A 137 -18.12 -11.67 12.49
CA ASN A 137 -16.67 -11.79 12.55
C ASN A 137 -16.03 -10.68 13.41
N ILE A 138 -15.98 -10.91 14.72
CA ILE A 138 -15.48 -9.96 15.73
C ILE A 138 -13.94 -9.85 15.79
N PHE A 139 -13.19 -10.83 15.27
CA PHE A 139 -11.75 -10.93 15.51
C PHE A 139 -10.84 -10.01 14.66
N THR A 140 -11.33 -9.45 13.57
CA THR A 140 -10.52 -8.57 12.68
C THR A 140 -10.56 -7.08 13.05
N SER A 141 -11.36 -6.69 14.04
CA SER A 141 -11.63 -5.28 14.36
C SER A 141 -10.50 -4.54 15.12
N HIS A 142 -9.66 -5.25 15.87
CA HIS A 142 -8.63 -4.60 16.70
C HIS A 142 -7.45 -4.06 15.87
N PHE A 143 -6.94 -4.84 14.92
CA PHE A 143 -5.81 -4.43 14.09
C PHE A 143 -6.17 -3.28 13.13
N SER A 144 -7.40 -3.24 12.62
CA SER A 144 -7.85 -2.17 11.75
C SER A 144 -7.99 -0.81 12.45
N ASN A 145 -8.40 -0.80 13.73
CA ASN A 145 -8.58 0.45 14.48
C ASN A 145 -7.24 1.13 14.81
N GLU A 146 -6.22 0.37 15.17
CA GLU A 146 -4.89 0.92 15.47
C GLU A 146 -4.25 1.54 14.23
N GLN A 147 -4.33 0.87 13.09
CA GLN A 147 -3.84 1.37 11.81
C GLN A 147 -4.55 2.66 11.38
N ILE A 148 -5.88 2.71 11.51
CA ILE A 148 -6.66 3.92 11.18
C ILE A 148 -6.25 5.08 12.09
N THR A 149 -6.11 4.84 13.40
CA THR A 149 -5.68 5.85 14.34
C THR A 149 -4.30 6.41 13.98
N GLN A 150 -3.35 5.55 13.64
CA GLN A 150 -2.01 5.95 13.22
C GLN A 150 -2.05 6.79 11.93
N ARG A 151 -2.84 6.41 10.93
CA ARG A 151 -3.02 7.17 9.68
C ARG A 151 -3.59 8.56 9.97
N ILE A 152 -4.64 8.65 10.80
CA ILE A 152 -5.24 9.93 11.20
C ILE A 152 -4.22 10.81 11.92
N GLN A 153 -3.44 10.27 12.85
CA GLN A 153 -2.39 11.03 13.52
C GLN A 153 -1.36 11.59 12.54
N THR A 154 -0.95 10.78 11.57
CA THR A 154 0.01 11.21 10.53
C THR A 154 -0.57 12.33 9.65
N LEU A 155 -1.85 12.28 9.31
CA LEU A 155 -2.54 13.32 8.53
C LEU A 155 -2.68 14.65 9.30
N LEU A 156 -2.84 14.58 10.62
CA LEU A 156 -3.03 15.76 11.48
C LEU A 156 -1.71 16.35 11.99
N THR A 157 -0.60 15.61 11.89
CA THR A 157 0.72 16.10 12.30
C THR A 157 1.56 16.41 11.06
N PRO A 158 2.32 17.52 11.05
CA PRO A 158 3.26 17.80 9.95
C PRO A 158 4.23 16.62 9.82
N ILE A 159 4.31 16.04 8.62
CA ILE A 159 5.25 14.94 8.35
C ILE A 159 6.66 15.52 8.50
N PRO A 160 7.48 15.01 9.43
CA PRO A 160 8.87 15.42 9.49
C PRO A 160 9.52 14.99 8.17
N THR A 161 9.92 15.97 7.36
CA THR A 161 10.71 15.71 6.16
C THR A 161 11.97 14.99 6.60
N THR A 162 12.20 13.76 6.12
CA THR A 162 13.44 13.05 6.37
C THR A 162 14.60 13.95 5.99
N PRO A 163 15.51 14.25 6.91
CA PRO A 163 16.60 15.16 6.62
C PRO A 163 17.40 14.57 5.45
N LYS A 164 17.60 15.39 4.40
CA LYS A 164 18.37 15.00 3.20
C LYS A 164 19.70 14.28 3.51
N PRO A 165 20.46 14.68 4.58
CA PRO A 165 21.67 13.95 4.94
C PRO A 165 21.43 12.49 5.35
N LEU A 166 20.30 12.16 6.00
CA LEU A 166 20.00 10.78 6.38
C LEU A 166 19.79 9.89 5.13
N LEU A 167 19.10 10.41 4.12
CA LEU A 167 18.88 9.71 2.86
C LEU A 167 20.19 9.46 2.09
N ILE A 168 21.10 10.45 2.13
CA ILE A 168 22.43 10.33 1.55
C ILE A 168 23.26 9.27 2.30
N VAL A 169 23.25 9.30 3.63
CA VAL A 169 23.99 8.33 4.47
C VAL A 169 23.48 6.90 4.23
N THR A 170 22.16 6.68 4.14
CA THR A 170 21.61 5.36 3.83
C THR A 170 22.02 4.89 2.44
N LEU A 171 21.98 5.75 1.42
CA LEU A 171 22.40 5.41 0.07
C LEU A 171 23.89 5.02 0.02
N PHE A 172 24.76 5.80 0.70
CA PHE A 172 26.19 5.50 0.78
C PHE A 172 26.45 4.20 1.54
N SER A 173 25.70 3.91 2.60
CA SER A 173 25.80 2.64 3.33
C SER A 173 25.46 1.43 2.46
N PHE A 174 24.37 1.52 1.69
CA PHE A 174 24.00 0.46 0.73
C PHE A 174 25.07 0.27 -0.35
N MET A 175 25.62 1.36 -0.89
CA MET A 175 26.68 1.29 -1.88
C MET A 175 27.97 0.68 -1.31
N ALA A 176 28.34 1.04 -0.07
CA ALA A 176 29.50 0.46 0.59
C ALA A 176 29.34 -1.05 0.86
N ILE A 177 28.15 -1.48 1.29
CA ILE A 177 27.84 -2.91 1.49
C ILE A 177 27.90 -3.66 0.16
N ALA A 178 27.35 -3.11 -0.93
CA ALA A 178 27.39 -3.72 -2.24
C ALA A 178 28.83 -3.88 -2.79
N LEU A 179 29.67 -2.85 -2.61
CA LEU A 179 31.09 -2.92 -3.00
C LEU A 179 31.87 -3.92 -2.17
N PHE A 180 31.59 -3.99 -0.86
CA PHE A 180 32.23 -4.97 0.02
C PHE A 180 31.85 -6.41 -0.36
N THR A 181 30.56 -6.67 -0.68
CA THR A 181 30.13 -8.01 -1.11
C THR A 181 30.74 -8.40 -2.45
N LEU A 182 30.84 -7.48 -3.42
CA LEU A 182 31.51 -7.74 -4.70
C LEU A 182 32.99 -8.08 -4.50
N SER A 183 33.71 -7.32 -3.65
CA SER A 183 35.12 -7.56 -3.35
C SER A 183 35.36 -8.90 -2.64
N THR A 184 34.46 -9.30 -1.73
CA THR A 184 34.58 -10.61 -1.06
C THR A 184 34.32 -11.78 -2.00
N VAL A 185 33.36 -11.67 -2.93
CA VAL A 185 33.09 -12.70 -3.94
C VAL A 185 34.31 -12.90 -4.84
N ASP A 186 34.92 -11.80 -5.30
CA ASP A 186 36.12 -11.83 -6.16
C ASP A 186 37.31 -12.47 -5.43
N SER A 187 37.54 -12.11 -4.16
CA SER A 187 38.58 -12.69 -3.32
C SER A 187 38.38 -14.19 -3.09
N VAL A 188 37.15 -14.64 -2.88
CA VAL A 188 36.82 -16.07 -2.71
C VAL A 188 37.04 -16.83 -4.01
N HIS A 189 36.67 -16.24 -5.17
CA HIS A 189 36.90 -16.83 -6.48
C HIS A 189 38.38 -17.05 -6.73
N HIS A 190 39.22 -16.04 -6.50
CA HIS A 190 40.68 -16.15 -6.63
C HIS A 190 41.30 -17.20 -5.71
N LEU A 191 40.76 -17.33 -4.48
CA LEU A 191 41.23 -18.35 -3.53
C LEU A 191 40.89 -19.75 -4.01
N ILE A 192 39.71 -19.97 -4.55
CA ILE A 192 39.29 -21.26 -5.14
C ILE A 192 40.14 -21.61 -6.35
N GLU A 193 40.37 -20.66 -7.27
CA GLU A 193 41.25 -20.88 -8.44
C GLU A 193 42.67 -21.27 -8.00
N THR A 194 43.23 -20.61 -7.01
CA THR A 194 44.59 -20.87 -6.53
C THR A 194 44.73 -22.25 -5.88
N PHE A 195 43.68 -22.74 -5.20
CA PHE A 195 43.73 -24.04 -4.48
C PHE A 195 43.32 -25.24 -5.36
N PHE A 196 42.56 -25.04 -6.43
CA PHE A 196 42.03 -26.15 -7.23
C PHE A 196 42.65 -26.28 -8.63
N ILE A 197 43.55 -25.36 -9.04
CA ILE A 197 44.24 -25.40 -10.36
C ILE A 197 45.72 -25.78 -10.22
N HIS A 198 46.16 -26.16 -9.00
CA HIS A 198 47.49 -26.79 -8.75
C HIS A 198 47.29 -28.25 -8.27
#